data_d3a0fb99075cd7eb57b5235e6c79dd2c
#
_entry.id   d3a0fb99075cd7eb57b5235e6c79dd2c
#
_cell.length_a   1.000
_cell.length_b   1.000
_cell.length_c   1.000
_cell.angle_alpha   90.00
_cell.angle_beta   90.00
_cell.angle_gamma   90.00
#
_symmetry.space_group_name_H-M   'P 1'
#
loop_
_entity.id
_entity.type
_entity.pdbx_description
1 polymer ?
#
loop_
_entity_poly.entity_id
_entity_poly.type
_entity_poly.pdbx_seq_one_letter_code
_entity_poly.pdbx_strand_id
1 'polypeptide(L)'
;MKETARGTQAFSLAQLELDETEFEDLQRYIDTSRADILFSRGVIFVEGDAEFALLPVFAKNEGHDLDELGITVCSVAGVNFSPYVRLATALDLPFVVITDWDPLDNKAPLGRKRALDLLDNVRITRGEAALAQDDRAALEADDVRLRQAVEEVGIFLNTSTLEIEIANSAELLTALLSILEEAEFGVVRRERLARWKADPNTIDGEQLLSMVADIGKGRLAGRLAIKAVNLKPPVYIAQAIRRLVSND
;
A
#
# COMPACT_ATOMS: atom_id res chain seq x y z
N MET A 1 -5.14 -14.20 -21.99
CA MET A 1 -4.92 -13.41 -23.21
C MET A 1 -5.36 -11.99 -22.92
N LYS A 2 -4.52 -11.04 -23.17
CA LYS A 2 -4.78 -9.60 -22.93
C LYS A 2 -4.74 -8.87 -24.25
N GLU A 3 -5.68 -7.98 -24.51
CA GLU A 3 -5.65 -7.10 -25.67
C GLU A 3 -4.74 -5.91 -25.37
N THR A 4 -3.75 -5.68 -26.20
CA THR A 4 -2.78 -4.60 -26.05
C THR A 4 -2.78 -3.76 -27.34
N ALA A 5 -2.14 -2.59 -27.32
CA ALA A 5 -1.94 -1.78 -28.52
C ALA A 5 -1.24 -2.53 -29.68
N ARG A 6 -0.60 -3.68 -29.38
CA ARG A 6 0.06 -4.58 -30.35
C ARG A 6 -0.78 -5.80 -30.73
N GLY A 7 -2.08 -5.84 -30.35
CA GLY A 7 -2.98 -6.97 -30.55
C GLY A 7 -3.08 -7.88 -29.32
N THR A 8 -3.78 -9.01 -29.48
CA THR A 8 -3.98 -9.99 -28.41
C THR A 8 -2.68 -10.73 -28.11
N GLN A 9 -2.20 -10.64 -26.87
CA GLN A 9 -1.02 -11.37 -26.40
C GLN A 9 -1.42 -12.47 -25.42
N ALA A 10 -0.72 -13.61 -25.51
CA ALA A 10 -0.85 -14.70 -24.56
C ALA A 10 0.37 -14.69 -23.64
N PHE A 11 0.14 -14.68 -22.34
CA PHE A 11 1.18 -14.81 -21.31
C PHE A 11 1.13 -16.21 -20.72
N SER A 12 2.30 -16.81 -20.51
CA SER A 12 2.42 -18.13 -19.89
C SER A 12 2.93 -17.98 -18.45
N LEU A 13 2.16 -18.43 -17.49
CA LEU A 13 2.58 -18.49 -16.08
C LEU A 13 3.56 -19.63 -15.80
N ALA A 14 3.78 -20.55 -16.77
CA ALA A 14 4.70 -21.66 -16.63
C ALA A 14 6.19 -21.24 -16.52
N GLN A 15 6.49 -19.97 -16.85
CA GLN A 15 7.84 -19.40 -16.72
C GLN A 15 8.06 -18.64 -15.40
N LEU A 16 7.02 -18.52 -14.57
CA LEU A 16 7.15 -17.99 -13.23
C LEU A 16 7.81 -19.04 -12.34
N GLU A 17 9.08 -18.84 -12.03
CA GLU A 17 9.80 -19.64 -11.05
C GLU A 17 9.36 -19.22 -9.64
N LEU A 18 8.18 -19.67 -9.21
CA LEU A 18 7.70 -19.53 -7.84
C LEU A 18 8.18 -20.73 -7.03
N ASP A 19 8.57 -20.51 -5.79
CA ASP A 19 8.74 -21.61 -4.87
C ASP A 19 7.37 -22.22 -4.47
N GLU A 20 7.38 -23.36 -3.79
CA GLU A 20 6.16 -24.09 -3.44
C GLU A 20 5.24 -23.25 -2.55
N THR A 21 5.79 -22.50 -1.61
CA THR A 21 5.05 -21.62 -0.69
C THR A 21 4.46 -20.42 -1.44
N GLU A 22 5.22 -19.79 -2.30
CA GLU A 22 4.75 -18.69 -3.16
C GLU A 22 3.62 -19.15 -4.09
N PHE A 23 3.72 -20.36 -4.64
CA PHE A 23 2.69 -20.94 -5.49
C PHE A 23 1.42 -21.26 -4.71
N GLU A 24 1.53 -21.85 -3.51
CA GLU A 24 0.40 -22.12 -2.62
C GLU A 24 -0.29 -20.82 -2.18
N ASP A 25 0.48 -19.79 -1.81
CA ASP A 25 -0.05 -18.47 -1.47
C ASP A 25 -0.81 -17.88 -2.67
N LEU A 26 -0.20 -17.90 -3.85
CA LEU A 26 -0.84 -17.38 -5.04
C LEU A 26 -2.12 -18.16 -5.39
N GLN A 27 -2.09 -19.48 -5.35
CA GLN A 27 -3.25 -20.34 -5.60
C GLN A 27 -4.37 -20.09 -4.60
N ARG A 28 -4.04 -20.04 -3.30
CA ARG A 28 -5.01 -19.77 -2.23
C ARG A 28 -5.73 -18.44 -2.41
N TYR A 29 -5.02 -17.42 -2.89
CA TYR A 29 -5.57 -16.08 -3.01
C TYR A 29 -6.28 -15.83 -4.34
N ILE A 30 -5.84 -16.41 -5.42
CA ILE A 30 -6.51 -16.29 -6.74
C ILE A 30 -7.83 -17.09 -6.74
N ASP A 31 -7.88 -18.25 -6.08
CA ASP A 31 -9.07 -19.10 -6.07
C ASP A 31 -10.24 -18.54 -5.27
N THR A 32 -10.01 -17.73 -4.23
CA THR A 32 -11.07 -17.40 -3.26
C THR A 32 -11.67 -15.99 -3.38
N SER A 33 -10.92 -14.99 -3.85
CA SER A 33 -11.45 -13.61 -3.85
C SER A 33 -10.77 -12.64 -4.81
N ARG A 34 -9.80 -13.07 -5.60
CA ARG A 34 -8.90 -12.17 -6.35
C ARG A 34 -8.65 -12.57 -7.80
N ALA A 35 -9.53 -13.41 -8.35
CA ALA A 35 -9.56 -13.68 -9.79
C ALA A 35 -9.71 -12.39 -10.62
N ASP A 36 -10.26 -11.34 -10.01
CA ASP A 36 -10.41 -10.02 -10.62
C ASP A 36 -9.09 -9.41 -11.07
N ILE A 37 -7.96 -9.74 -10.42
CA ILE A 37 -6.61 -9.32 -10.84
C ILE A 37 -6.34 -9.73 -12.30
N LEU A 38 -6.75 -10.93 -12.70
CA LEU A 38 -6.50 -11.45 -14.04
C LEU A 38 -7.33 -10.75 -15.12
N PHE A 39 -8.38 -10.06 -14.73
CA PHE A 39 -9.29 -9.34 -15.63
C PHE A 39 -9.16 -7.82 -15.52
N SER A 40 -8.36 -7.34 -14.56
CA SER A 40 -8.16 -5.91 -14.35
C SER A 40 -7.23 -5.30 -15.40
N ARG A 41 -7.35 -3.99 -15.61
CA ARG A 41 -6.42 -3.19 -16.41
C ARG A 41 -5.21 -2.76 -15.61
N GLY A 42 -5.34 -2.68 -14.27
CA GLY A 42 -4.27 -2.35 -13.36
C GLY A 42 -4.60 -2.81 -11.96
N VAL A 43 -3.59 -2.94 -11.09
CA VAL A 43 -3.76 -3.42 -9.71
C VAL A 43 -3.04 -2.53 -8.72
N ILE A 44 -3.70 -2.23 -7.60
CA ILE A 44 -3.09 -1.62 -6.43
C ILE A 44 -2.96 -2.70 -5.36
N PHE A 45 -1.75 -3.14 -5.09
CA PHE A 45 -1.46 -4.07 -3.99
C PHE A 45 -1.27 -3.33 -2.69
N VAL A 46 -1.92 -3.80 -1.62
CA VAL A 46 -1.87 -3.21 -0.27
C VAL A 46 -1.70 -4.27 0.80
N GLU A 47 -1.26 -3.86 1.99
CA GLU A 47 -1.00 -4.79 3.09
C GLU A 47 -2.28 -5.39 3.66
N GLY A 48 -3.31 -4.57 3.87
CA GLY A 48 -4.47 -5.00 4.63
C GLY A 48 -5.78 -4.30 4.30
N ASP A 49 -6.75 -4.56 5.17
CA ASP A 49 -8.14 -4.10 5.01
C ASP A 49 -8.28 -2.58 5.18
N ALA A 50 -7.34 -1.94 5.85
CA ALA A 50 -7.41 -0.49 6.06
C ALA A 50 -7.19 0.27 4.75
N GLU A 51 -6.12 -0.04 4.05
CA GLU A 51 -5.82 0.51 2.72
C GLU A 51 -6.90 0.10 1.73
N PHE A 52 -7.30 -1.17 1.75
CA PHE A 52 -8.35 -1.69 0.87
C PHE A 52 -9.64 -0.87 0.96
N ALA A 53 -10.07 -0.50 2.18
CA ALA A 53 -11.27 0.29 2.40
C ALA A 53 -11.12 1.77 2.00
N LEU A 54 -9.92 2.35 2.15
CA LEU A 54 -9.68 3.77 1.94
C LEU A 54 -9.33 4.14 0.50
N LEU A 55 -8.63 3.26 -0.22
CA LEU A 55 -8.11 3.56 -1.56
C LEU A 55 -9.17 3.94 -2.58
N PRO A 56 -10.34 3.27 -2.67
CA PRO A 56 -11.39 3.69 -3.61
C PRO A 56 -11.89 5.11 -3.33
N VAL A 57 -12.02 5.49 -2.05
CA VAL A 57 -12.42 6.84 -1.65
C VAL A 57 -11.34 7.86 -2.01
N PHE A 58 -10.09 7.56 -1.70
CA PHE A 58 -8.97 8.44 -2.02
C PHE A 58 -8.78 8.61 -3.52
N ALA A 59 -8.93 7.56 -4.32
CA ALA A 59 -8.87 7.65 -5.77
C ALA A 59 -9.99 8.55 -6.31
N LYS A 60 -11.21 8.39 -5.80
CA LYS A 60 -12.34 9.22 -6.18
C LYS A 60 -12.14 10.69 -5.81
N ASN A 61 -11.52 10.97 -4.67
CA ASN A 61 -11.16 12.33 -4.25
C ASN A 61 -10.07 12.96 -5.15
N GLU A 62 -9.22 12.15 -5.78
CA GLU A 62 -8.26 12.57 -6.82
C GLU A 62 -8.88 12.65 -8.23
N GLY A 63 -10.19 12.39 -8.36
CA GLY A 63 -10.92 12.44 -9.63
C GLY A 63 -10.92 11.15 -10.44
N HIS A 64 -10.57 10.02 -9.84
CA HIS A 64 -10.44 8.72 -10.50
C HIS A 64 -11.39 7.69 -9.88
N ASP A 65 -12.31 7.15 -10.67
CA ASP A 65 -13.13 6.01 -10.26
C ASP A 65 -12.42 4.72 -10.67
N LEU A 66 -11.92 3.96 -9.69
CA LEU A 66 -11.12 2.76 -9.96
C LEU A 66 -11.92 1.69 -10.70
N ASP A 67 -13.22 1.54 -10.41
CA ASP A 67 -14.08 0.56 -11.08
C ASP A 67 -14.28 0.93 -12.56
N GLU A 68 -14.52 2.21 -12.87
CA GLU A 68 -14.64 2.69 -14.25
C GLU A 68 -13.35 2.51 -15.04
N LEU A 69 -12.20 2.64 -14.38
CA LEU A 69 -10.88 2.44 -14.96
C LEU A 69 -10.49 0.96 -15.06
N GLY A 70 -11.27 0.05 -14.47
CA GLY A 70 -10.95 -1.37 -14.39
C GLY A 70 -9.72 -1.67 -13.52
N ILE A 71 -9.45 -0.83 -12.52
CA ILE A 71 -8.35 -0.98 -11.56
C ILE A 71 -8.86 -1.68 -10.31
N THR A 72 -8.21 -2.76 -9.95
CA THR A 72 -8.54 -3.56 -8.75
C THR A 72 -7.62 -3.22 -7.59
N VAL A 73 -8.17 -3.01 -6.40
CA VAL A 73 -7.39 -2.96 -5.16
C VAL A 73 -7.30 -4.38 -4.60
N CYS A 74 -6.10 -4.85 -4.31
CA CYS A 74 -5.83 -6.19 -3.81
C CYS A 74 -5.05 -6.13 -2.49
N SER A 75 -5.70 -6.49 -1.39
CA SER A 75 -5.00 -6.69 -0.11
C SER A 75 -4.26 -8.02 -0.12
N VAL A 76 -2.97 -8.07 0.13
CA VAL A 76 -2.21 -9.32 0.23
C VAL A 76 -2.35 -9.99 1.60
N ALA A 77 -3.07 -9.36 2.53
CA ALA A 77 -3.30 -9.80 3.90
C ALA A 77 -1.98 -10.01 4.68
N GLY A 78 -1.06 -9.07 4.55
CA GLY A 78 0.25 -9.06 5.16
C GLY A 78 1.27 -8.30 4.32
N VAL A 79 2.52 -8.72 4.39
CA VAL A 79 3.65 -8.02 3.73
C VAL A 79 4.31 -8.85 2.63
N ASN A 80 3.78 -10.03 2.32
CA ASN A 80 4.31 -10.89 1.26
C ASN A 80 3.76 -10.50 -0.12
N PHE A 81 4.28 -9.42 -0.69
CA PHE A 81 3.91 -8.94 -2.01
C PHE A 81 4.58 -9.71 -3.16
N SER A 82 5.68 -10.42 -2.88
CA SER A 82 6.54 -11.04 -3.90
C SER A 82 5.78 -11.85 -4.96
N PRO A 83 4.93 -12.83 -4.64
CA PRO A 83 4.25 -13.64 -5.64
C PRO A 83 3.31 -12.81 -6.52
N TYR A 84 2.67 -11.79 -5.96
CA TYR A 84 1.73 -10.91 -6.67
C TYR A 84 2.45 -9.96 -7.63
N VAL A 85 3.55 -9.36 -7.18
CA VAL A 85 4.38 -8.48 -8.00
C VAL A 85 5.01 -9.24 -9.16
N ARG A 86 5.51 -10.44 -8.91
CA ARG A 86 6.04 -11.33 -9.95
C ARG A 86 4.95 -11.72 -10.96
N LEU A 87 3.75 -12.08 -10.48
CA LEU A 87 2.61 -12.39 -11.34
C LEU A 87 2.23 -11.18 -12.22
N ALA A 88 2.02 -10.00 -11.62
CA ALA A 88 1.64 -8.81 -12.35
C ALA A 88 2.71 -8.42 -13.39
N THR A 89 4.00 -8.50 -13.01
CA THR A 89 5.12 -8.22 -13.91
C THR A 89 5.16 -9.21 -15.08
N ALA A 90 4.97 -10.50 -14.83
CA ALA A 90 4.98 -11.53 -15.88
C ALA A 90 3.78 -11.42 -16.84
N LEU A 91 2.65 -10.89 -16.36
CA LEU A 91 1.45 -10.64 -17.17
C LEU A 91 1.49 -9.29 -17.90
N ASP A 92 2.57 -8.51 -17.74
CA ASP A 92 2.64 -7.11 -18.20
C ASP A 92 1.42 -6.31 -17.73
N LEU A 93 0.99 -6.57 -16.51
CA LEU A 93 -0.15 -5.91 -15.89
C LEU A 93 0.35 -4.68 -15.11
N PRO A 94 -0.10 -3.47 -15.43
CA PRO A 94 0.23 -2.28 -14.67
C PRO A 94 -0.12 -2.46 -13.19
N PHE A 95 0.82 -2.16 -12.31
CA PHE A 95 0.58 -2.28 -10.87
C PHE A 95 1.30 -1.21 -10.08
N VAL A 96 0.81 -0.99 -8.87
CA VAL A 96 1.52 -0.29 -7.81
C VAL A 96 1.41 -1.09 -6.51
N VAL A 97 2.42 -0.97 -5.67
CA VAL A 97 2.45 -1.49 -4.30
C VAL A 97 2.45 -0.31 -3.34
N ILE A 98 1.56 -0.34 -2.36
CA ILE A 98 1.50 0.63 -1.26
C ILE A 98 1.81 -0.14 0.01
N THR A 99 2.88 0.25 0.70
CA THR A 99 3.38 -0.49 1.87
C THR A 99 4.00 0.46 2.90
N ASP A 100 4.03 0.01 4.16
CA ASP A 100 4.52 0.78 5.29
C ASP A 100 6.06 0.81 5.33
N TRP A 101 6.63 1.89 5.88
CA TRP A 101 8.06 1.98 6.14
C TRP A 101 8.47 1.15 7.35
N ASP A 102 7.58 1.04 8.34
CA ASP A 102 7.77 0.28 9.57
C ASP A 102 9.09 0.61 10.28
N PRO A 103 9.27 1.85 10.76
CA PRO A 103 10.49 2.24 11.45
C PRO A 103 10.67 1.43 12.73
N LEU A 104 11.92 1.07 13.02
CA LEU A 104 12.31 0.34 14.22
C LEU A 104 13.32 1.15 15.03
N ASP A 105 13.23 1.11 16.34
CA ASP A 105 14.20 1.74 17.23
C ASP A 105 15.59 1.12 17.03
N ASN A 106 16.57 1.98 16.69
CA ASN A 106 17.98 1.59 16.52
C ASN A 106 18.25 0.48 15.50
N LYS A 107 17.33 0.23 14.57
CA LYS A 107 17.47 -0.74 13.49
C LYS A 107 16.98 -0.17 12.17
N ALA A 108 17.39 -0.84 11.08
CA ALA A 108 16.84 -0.52 9.76
C ALA A 108 15.33 -0.76 9.74
N PRO A 109 14.53 0.13 9.10
CA PRO A 109 13.10 -0.08 8.91
C PRO A 109 12.81 -1.38 8.17
N LEU A 110 11.73 -2.07 8.53
CA LEU A 110 11.35 -3.32 7.86
C LEU A 110 10.97 -3.08 6.39
N GLY A 111 10.35 -1.94 6.10
CA GLY A 111 9.98 -1.53 4.74
C GLY A 111 11.17 -1.36 3.81
N ARG A 112 12.37 -1.01 4.31
CA ARG A 112 13.59 -0.90 3.49
C ARG A 112 13.94 -2.23 2.82
N LYS A 113 14.04 -3.30 3.62
CA LYS A 113 14.34 -4.64 3.09
C LYS A 113 13.26 -5.09 2.12
N ARG A 114 11.99 -4.92 2.49
CA ARG A 114 10.84 -5.26 1.65
C ARG A 114 10.91 -4.58 0.29
N ALA A 115 11.16 -3.28 0.27
CA ALA A 115 11.25 -2.50 -0.96
C ALA A 115 12.39 -2.97 -1.89
N LEU A 116 13.56 -3.27 -1.34
CA LEU A 116 14.69 -3.80 -2.11
C LEU A 116 14.41 -5.19 -2.67
N ASP A 117 13.79 -6.07 -1.88
CA ASP A 117 13.43 -7.41 -2.34
C ASP A 117 12.36 -7.34 -3.44
N LEU A 118 11.41 -6.43 -3.36
CA LEU A 118 10.42 -6.20 -4.42
C LEU A 118 11.04 -5.62 -5.69
N LEU A 119 11.99 -4.69 -5.57
CA LEU A 119 12.75 -4.17 -6.71
C LEU A 119 13.48 -5.29 -7.44
N ASP A 120 14.17 -6.17 -6.70
CA ASP A 120 14.83 -7.35 -7.28
C ASP A 120 13.83 -8.29 -7.95
N ASN A 121 12.68 -8.54 -7.35
CA ASN A 121 11.63 -9.38 -7.94
C ASN A 121 11.13 -8.82 -9.29
N VAL A 122 10.91 -7.51 -9.39
CA VAL A 122 10.50 -6.88 -10.66
C VAL A 122 11.59 -7.03 -11.72
N ARG A 123 12.85 -6.75 -11.37
CA ARG A 123 14.00 -6.86 -12.28
C ARG A 123 14.17 -8.28 -12.82
N ILE A 124 14.24 -9.26 -11.91
CA ILE A 124 14.42 -10.68 -12.26
C ILE A 124 13.26 -11.16 -13.15
N THR A 125 12.02 -10.80 -12.81
CA THR A 125 10.86 -11.22 -13.60
C THR A 125 10.84 -10.58 -15.00
N ARG A 126 11.46 -9.40 -15.17
CA ARG A 126 11.70 -8.77 -16.49
C ARG A 126 12.88 -9.36 -17.26
N GLY A 127 13.59 -10.33 -16.70
CA GLY A 127 14.80 -10.91 -17.29
C GLY A 127 16.06 -10.06 -17.09
N GLU A 128 16.01 -9.10 -16.17
CA GLU A 128 17.17 -8.31 -15.78
C GLU A 128 17.95 -9.03 -14.66
N ALA A 129 19.20 -8.63 -14.43
CA ALA A 129 19.96 -9.10 -13.27
C ALA A 129 19.41 -8.47 -11.98
N ALA A 130 19.43 -9.21 -10.87
CA ALA A 130 19.22 -8.64 -9.55
C ALA A 130 20.23 -7.50 -9.28
N LEU A 131 19.92 -6.66 -8.29
CA LEU A 131 20.84 -5.61 -7.86
C LEU A 131 22.21 -6.20 -7.50
N ALA A 132 23.29 -5.60 -8.05
CA ALA A 132 24.62 -5.92 -7.59
C ALA A 132 24.76 -5.55 -6.09
N GLN A 133 25.64 -6.25 -5.38
CA GLN A 133 25.81 -6.03 -3.93
C GLN A 133 26.15 -4.58 -3.59
N ASP A 134 27.00 -3.93 -4.39
CA ASP A 134 27.40 -2.54 -4.18
C ASP A 134 26.23 -1.56 -4.44
N ASP A 135 25.41 -1.82 -5.47
CA ASP A 135 24.23 -1.01 -5.77
C ASP A 135 23.17 -1.16 -4.68
N ARG A 136 22.95 -2.38 -4.20
CA ARG A 136 22.05 -2.66 -3.09
C ARG A 136 22.51 -1.93 -1.81
N ALA A 137 23.80 -2.02 -1.48
CA ALA A 137 24.38 -1.32 -0.33
C ALA A 137 24.25 0.21 -0.45
N ALA A 138 24.42 0.75 -1.66
CA ALA A 138 24.24 2.19 -1.90
C ALA A 138 22.79 2.64 -1.70
N LEU A 139 21.81 1.83 -2.09
CA LEU A 139 20.38 2.10 -1.83
C LEU A 139 20.02 1.93 -0.35
N GLU A 140 20.60 0.95 0.34
CA GLU A 140 20.41 0.76 1.79
C GLU A 140 20.95 1.93 2.62
N ALA A 141 21.96 2.64 2.12
CA ALA A 141 22.57 3.78 2.79
C ALA A 141 21.84 5.12 2.56
N ASP A 142 20.93 5.19 1.57
CA ASP A 142 20.28 6.43 1.17
C ASP A 142 18.76 6.19 0.92
N ASP A 143 17.95 6.52 1.92
CA ASP A 143 16.50 6.32 1.87
C ASP A 143 15.81 7.14 0.75
N VAL A 144 16.34 8.30 0.40
CA VAL A 144 15.78 9.14 -0.68
C VAL A 144 16.01 8.45 -2.01
N ARG A 145 17.22 8.01 -2.24
CA ARG A 145 17.61 7.29 -3.46
C ARG A 145 16.87 5.95 -3.58
N LEU A 146 16.72 5.23 -2.47
CA LEU A 146 15.93 4.01 -2.45
C LEU A 146 14.48 4.27 -2.86
N ARG A 147 13.81 5.26 -2.24
CA ARG A 147 12.42 5.61 -2.58
C ARG A 147 12.26 5.92 -4.06
N GLN A 148 13.16 6.74 -4.62
CA GLN A 148 13.13 7.05 -6.06
C GLN A 148 13.24 5.78 -6.91
N ALA A 149 14.20 4.91 -6.62
CA ALA A 149 14.41 3.68 -7.38
C ALA A 149 13.21 2.71 -7.33
N VAL A 150 12.55 2.59 -6.18
CA VAL A 150 11.39 1.69 -6.06
C VAL A 150 10.10 2.33 -6.62
N GLU A 151 9.95 3.64 -6.55
CA GLU A 151 8.83 4.37 -7.18
C GLU A 151 8.86 4.21 -8.71
N GLU A 152 10.05 4.15 -9.33
CA GLU A 152 10.20 3.90 -10.77
C GLU A 152 9.60 2.55 -11.21
N VAL A 153 9.56 1.58 -10.32
CA VAL A 153 8.95 0.27 -10.58
C VAL A 153 7.55 0.12 -9.97
N GLY A 154 6.99 1.20 -9.42
CA GLY A 154 5.62 1.21 -8.91
C GLY A 154 5.47 0.87 -7.43
N ILE A 155 6.53 0.95 -6.62
CA ILE A 155 6.48 0.66 -5.18
C ILE A 155 6.51 1.97 -4.40
N PHE A 156 5.50 2.22 -3.58
CA PHE A 156 5.30 3.45 -2.82
C PHE A 156 5.33 3.16 -1.31
N LEU A 157 6.20 3.86 -0.62
CA LEU A 157 6.42 3.74 0.82
C LEU A 157 5.99 5.01 1.54
N ASN A 158 5.25 4.86 2.62
CA ASN A 158 5.02 5.96 3.56
C ASN A 158 6.27 6.25 4.42
N THR A 159 6.14 7.10 5.44
CA THR A 159 7.23 7.42 6.36
C THR A 159 7.19 6.61 7.65
N SER A 160 6.06 5.97 7.96
CA SER A 160 5.85 5.16 9.17
C SER A 160 4.81 4.07 8.93
N THR A 161 3.55 4.32 9.29
CA THR A 161 2.37 3.49 9.03
C THR A 161 1.25 4.35 8.45
N LEU A 162 0.24 3.72 7.84
CA LEU A 162 -0.92 4.42 7.28
C LEU A 162 -1.59 5.33 8.31
N GLU A 163 -1.76 4.86 9.54
CA GLU A 163 -2.46 5.63 10.59
C GLU A 163 -1.68 6.89 11.00
N ILE A 164 -0.36 6.82 10.99
CA ILE A 164 0.50 7.99 11.26
C ILE A 164 0.45 8.98 10.10
N GLU A 165 0.45 8.50 8.86
CA GLU A 165 0.28 9.37 7.68
C GLU A 165 -1.08 10.08 7.67
N ILE A 166 -2.14 9.38 8.08
CA ILE A 166 -3.48 9.99 8.28
C ILE A 166 -3.42 11.07 9.37
N ALA A 167 -2.73 10.80 10.46
CA ALA A 167 -2.60 11.76 11.56
C ALA A 167 -1.75 13.00 11.19
N ASN A 168 -0.84 12.87 10.22
CA ASN A 168 -0.03 13.98 9.72
C ASN A 168 -0.79 14.91 8.75
N SER A 169 -1.98 14.52 8.29
CA SER A 169 -2.86 15.38 7.47
C SER A 169 -3.91 16.05 8.36
N ALA A 170 -3.96 17.37 8.39
CA ALA A 170 -4.87 18.12 9.28
C ALA A 170 -6.35 17.74 9.08
N GLU A 171 -6.78 17.55 7.82
CA GLU A 171 -8.16 17.19 7.50
C GLU A 171 -8.48 15.75 7.89
N LEU A 172 -7.60 14.79 7.54
CA LEU A 172 -7.76 13.38 7.89
C LEU A 172 -7.62 13.17 9.39
N LEU A 173 -6.74 13.90 10.08
CA LEU A 173 -6.61 13.87 11.53
C LEU A 173 -7.92 14.26 12.21
N THR A 174 -8.57 15.33 11.73
CA THR A 174 -9.87 15.75 12.28
C THR A 174 -10.91 14.64 12.17
N ALA A 175 -10.97 13.97 11.01
CA ALA A 175 -11.85 12.84 10.79
C ALA A 175 -11.48 11.64 11.70
N LEU A 176 -10.20 11.32 11.82
CA LEU A 176 -9.67 10.26 12.67
C LEU A 176 -10.03 10.51 14.15
N LEU A 177 -9.74 11.68 14.69
CA LEU A 177 -10.04 12.04 16.07
C LEU A 177 -11.54 11.99 16.36
N SER A 178 -12.40 12.38 15.42
CA SER A 178 -13.84 12.26 15.57
C SER A 178 -14.31 10.81 15.71
N ILE A 179 -13.66 9.88 15.00
CA ILE A 179 -13.98 8.45 15.11
C ILE A 179 -13.50 7.87 16.45
N LEU A 180 -12.32 8.30 16.89
CA LEU A 180 -11.79 7.90 18.20
C LEU A 180 -12.66 8.42 19.35
N GLU A 181 -13.28 9.59 19.23
CA GLU A 181 -14.24 10.11 20.22
C GLU A 181 -15.54 9.32 20.30
N GLU A 182 -15.99 8.74 19.18
CA GLU A 182 -17.18 7.88 19.15
C GLU A 182 -16.94 6.53 19.87
N ALA A 183 -15.67 6.18 20.15
CA ALA A 183 -15.34 4.97 20.88
C ALA A 183 -15.51 5.19 22.41
N GLU A 184 -15.99 4.17 23.12
CA GLU A 184 -16.20 4.21 24.56
C GLU A 184 -14.89 4.07 25.34
N PHE A 185 -13.99 5.04 25.20
CA PHE A 185 -12.74 5.08 25.95
C PHE A 185 -12.93 5.59 27.40
N GLY A 186 -12.08 5.09 28.29
CA GLY A 186 -12.00 5.57 29.67
C GLY A 186 -11.49 7.03 29.77
N VAL A 187 -11.58 7.61 30.96
CA VAL A 187 -11.29 9.03 31.24
C VAL A 187 -9.94 9.48 30.68
N VAL A 188 -8.87 8.74 30.97
CA VAL A 188 -7.50 9.09 30.55
C VAL A 188 -7.37 9.25 29.02
N ARG A 189 -7.98 8.35 28.26
CA ARG A 189 -7.93 8.42 26.78
C ARG A 189 -8.81 9.54 26.23
N ARG A 190 -9.93 9.84 26.86
CA ARG A 190 -10.76 11.00 26.51
C ARG A 190 -10.04 12.34 26.75
N GLU A 191 -9.34 12.46 27.86
CA GLU A 191 -8.51 13.64 28.13
C GLU A 191 -7.36 13.77 27.14
N ARG A 192 -6.76 12.64 26.72
CA ARG A 192 -5.75 12.61 25.66
C ARG A 192 -6.32 13.10 24.32
N LEU A 193 -7.48 12.62 23.91
CA LEU A 193 -8.15 13.08 22.68
C LEU A 193 -8.46 14.58 22.73
N ALA A 194 -8.95 15.08 23.86
CA ALA A 194 -9.19 16.50 24.04
C ALA A 194 -7.91 17.34 23.89
N ARG A 195 -6.79 16.87 24.44
CA ARG A 195 -5.47 17.50 24.28
C ARG A 195 -5.01 17.47 22.82
N TRP A 196 -5.10 16.32 22.14
CA TRP A 196 -4.72 16.18 20.74
C TRP A 196 -5.54 17.06 19.78
N LYS A 197 -6.83 17.23 20.09
CA LYS A 197 -7.68 18.19 19.35
C LYS A 197 -7.27 19.64 19.58
N ALA A 198 -6.87 20.00 20.79
CA ALA A 198 -6.42 21.34 21.11
C ALA A 198 -5.04 21.66 20.52
N ASP A 199 -4.13 20.67 20.54
CA ASP A 199 -2.79 20.79 19.98
C ASP A 199 -2.35 19.46 19.33
N PRO A 200 -2.49 19.35 17.99
CA PRO A 200 -2.06 18.16 17.26
C PRO A 200 -0.58 17.80 17.40
N ASN A 201 0.29 18.76 17.72
CA ASN A 201 1.72 18.48 17.93
C ASN A 201 1.99 17.65 19.19
N THR A 202 0.99 17.48 20.05
CA THR A 202 1.07 16.63 21.24
C THR A 202 0.71 15.17 20.99
N ILE A 203 0.40 14.81 19.74
CA ILE A 203 0.07 13.42 19.37
C ILE A 203 1.30 12.56 19.52
N ASP A 204 1.15 11.52 20.31
CA ASP A 204 2.13 10.45 20.48
C ASP A 204 1.71 9.28 19.58
N GLY A 205 2.59 8.88 18.65
CA GLY A 205 2.29 7.86 17.65
C GLY A 205 1.98 6.50 18.25
N GLU A 206 2.71 6.06 19.29
CA GLU A 206 2.47 4.77 19.92
C GLU A 206 1.11 4.75 20.63
N GLN A 207 0.78 5.84 21.32
CA GLN A 207 -0.51 5.97 21.98
C GLN A 207 -1.66 6.02 20.97
N LEU A 208 -1.46 6.67 19.82
CA LEU A 208 -2.43 6.70 18.74
C LEU A 208 -2.65 5.29 18.19
N LEU A 209 -1.58 4.59 17.83
CA LEU A 209 -1.63 3.22 17.30
C LEU A 209 -2.29 2.25 18.30
N SER A 210 -2.01 2.39 19.60
CA SER A 210 -2.69 1.61 20.64
C SER A 210 -4.21 1.85 20.65
N MET A 211 -4.66 3.10 20.51
CA MET A 211 -6.10 3.42 20.47
C MET A 211 -6.76 2.92 19.20
N VAL A 212 -6.06 2.99 18.07
CA VAL A 212 -6.51 2.41 16.78
C VAL A 212 -6.65 0.90 16.88
N ALA A 213 -5.66 0.22 17.50
CA ALA A 213 -5.69 -1.23 17.68
C ALA A 213 -6.90 -1.70 18.50
N ASP A 214 -7.30 -0.95 19.53
CA ASP A 214 -8.47 -1.28 20.36
C ASP A 214 -9.81 -1.20 19.58
N ILE A 215 -9.91 -0.29 18.60
CA ILE A 215 -11.06 -0.23 17.70
C ILE A 215 -10.99 -1.33 16.64
N GLY A 216 -9.79 -1.67 16.20
CA GLY A 216 -9.45 -2.52 15.08
C GLY A 216 -9.28 -1.72 13.78
N LYS A 217 -8.12 -1.90 13.12
CA LYS A 217 -7.70 -1.13 11.94
C LYS A 217 -8.75 -1.11 10.82
N GLY A 218 -9.28 -2.27 10.43
CA GLY A 218 -10.29 -2.37 9.38
C GLY A 218 -11.61 -1.67 9.73
N ARG A 219 -12.06 -1.76 11.00
CA ARG A 219 -13.27 -1.06 11.46
C ARG A 219 -13.08 0.45 11.45
N LEU A 220 -11.93 0.91 11.93
CA LEU A 220 -11.58 2.33 11.90
C LEU A 220 -11.53 2.84 10.46
N ALA A 221 -10.85 2.12 9.56
CA ALA A 221 -10.73 2.48 8.16
C ALA A 221 -12.08 2.53 7.44
N GLY A 222 -12.99 1.58 7.70
CA GLY A 222 -14.34 1.63 7.14
C GLY A 222 -15.15 2.87 7.59
N ARG A 223 -14.99 3.30 8.85
CA ARG A 223 -15.59 4.56 9.34
C ARG A 223 -14.91 5.78 8.74
N LEU A 224 -13.58 5.73 8.61
CA LEU A 224 -12.80 6.81 8.04
C LEU A 224 -13.12 6.99 6.56
N ALA A 225 -13.33 5.93 5.80
CA ALA A 225 -13.73 6.00 4.40
C ALA A 225 -14.99 6.85 4.19
N ILE A 226 -15.97 6.76 5.11
CA ILE A 226 -17.18 7.58 5.07
C ILE A 226 -16.87 9.06 5.33
N LYS A 227 -15.97 9.36 6.28
CA LYS A 227 -15.62 10.74 6.69
C LYS A 227 -14.55 11.36 5.79
N ALA A 228 -13.82 10.56 5.03
CA ALA A 228 -12.72 10.99 4.16
C ALA A 228 -13.20 11.43 2.76
N VAL A 229 -14.50 11.40 2.48
CA VAL A 229 -15.05 11.89 1.21
C VAL A 229 -14.69 13.37 1.02
N ASN A 230 -14.09 13.69 -0.13
CA ASN A 230 -13.55 15.00 -0.50
C ASN A 230 -12.30 15.45 0.29
N LEU A 231 -11.70 14.60 1.12
CA LEU A 231 -10.43 14.88 1.77
C LEU A 231 -9.26 14.36 0.93
N LYS A 232 -8.15 15.09 0.92
CA LYS A 232 -6.96 14.69 0.18
C LYS A 232 -6.30 13.46 0.80
N PRO A 233 -5.91 12.47 -0.02
CA PRO A 233 -5.15 11.33 0.47
C PRO A 233 -3.75 11.72 0.95
N PRO A 234 -3.08 10.88 1.75
CA PRO A 234 -1.64 10.98 1.97
C PRO A 234 -0.86 11.02 0.66
N VAL A 235 0.24 11.77 0.64
CA VAL A 235 0.98 12.08 -0.59
C VAL A 235 1.41 10.84 -1.36
N TYR A 236 1.96 9.83 -0.67
CA TYR A 236 2.44 8.58 -1.28
C TYR A 236 1.29 7.80 -1.95
N ILE A 237 0.08 7.82 -1.36
CA ILE A 237 -1.13 7.21 -1.95
C ILE A 237 -1.55 7.95 -3.22
N ALA A 238 -1.59 9.30 -3.16
CA ALA A 238 -1.91 10.10 -4.34
C ALA A 238 -0.92 9.88 -5.48
N GLN A 239 0.37 9.74 -5.16
CA GLN A 239 1.42 9.44 -6.14
C GLN A 239 1.23 8.05 -6.77
N ALA A 240 0.93 7.03 -5.95
CA ALA A 240 0.66 5.68 -6.42
C ALA A 240 -0.54 5.62 -7.38
N ILE A 241 -1.65 6.26 -7.00
CA ILE A 241 -2.85 6.34 -7.85
C ILE A 241 -2.54 7.01 -9.18
N ARG A 242 -1.92 8.21 -9.15
CA ARG A 242 -1.55 8.94 -10.37
C ARG A 242 -0.61 8.15 -11.27
N ARG A 243 0.37 7.46 -10.68
CA ARG A 243 1.29 6.59 -11.43
C ARG A 243 0.56 5.50 -12.21
N LEU A 244 -0.40 4.85 -11.59
CA LEU A 244 -1.14 3.76 -12.21
C LEU A 244 -2.08 4.27 -13.30
N VAL A 245 -2.79 5.37 -13.04
CA VAL A 245 -3.77 5.96 -13.97
C VAL A 245 -3.10 6.64 -15.19
N SER A 246 -1.87 7.18 -15.03
CA SER A 246 -1.15 7.84 -16.12
C SER A 246 -0.50 6.87 -17.12
N ASN A 247 -0.50 5.58 -16.84
CA ASN A 247 0.07 4.54 -17.70
C ASN A 247 -0.97 3.92 -18.68
N ASP A 248 -2.18 4.49 -18.72
CA ASP A 248 -3.23 4.15 -19.73
C ASP A 248 -3.04 5.01 -21.02
#